data_285be4f7e4751156570ded550808827d
#
_entry.id   285be4f7e4751156570ded550808827d
#
_cell.length_a   1.000
_cell.length_b   1.000
_cell.length_c   1.000
_cell.angle_alpha   90.00
_cell.angle_beta   90.00
_cell.angle_gamma   90.00
#
_symmetry.space_group_name_H-M   'P 1'
#
loop_
_entity.id
_entity.type
_entity.pdbx_description
1 polymer ?
#
loop_
_entity_poly.entity_id
_entity_poly.type
_entity_poly.pdbx_seq_one_letter_code
_entity_poly.pdbx_strand_id
1 'polypeptide(L)'
;MSEKRWLCLVLSFVAILIYGQVARALDVLHYTATLEPDIAGKSLKGTVRIRFVTDAPEVEFNCGDLTIDSVRLAGAALRFSVVDHRLRVSLPRRAQEIEIEFHGTPKRGIRFFPDRQQVYTIFSTSQWMVCVDDPADKATLTFKLILPANLTPIANGQLVSQRELPNNRRVSEWQQRSPIPTYIFGFAAGPFHVVKEKRGNVELQYFATNYNESEVRRIFRDTPDMLDFFQAHAGVKYADRTYTQVLAAGGVEQEMSSFTALPESYGKQVLENEQDLWLGAHEFAHQWWGNMVTCRDWNHFWLNEGIATFIAAAYIEHRFGRAAYMRTIEENHANYEKMRAAGKDKSLVFPDWLHPTREDRMLVYDKGAYVLHLLREEMGERAFWNGLRLFTQRHFGKSVVTEDFVAAMEEANGKSLKDFFAKWVYLRS
;
A
#
# COMPACT_ATOMS: atom_id res chain seq x y z
N MET A 1 21.73 -31.89 69.68
CA MET A 1 20.66 -30.94 69.42
C MET A 1 21.01 -30.22 68.10
N SER A 2 20.42 -30.65 66.98
CA SER A 2 20.78 -30.20 65.63
C SER A 2 19.63 -29.41 65.05
N GLU A 3 19.86 -28.15 64.73
CA GLU A 3 18.92 -27.30 63.98
C GLU A 3 19.04 -27.59 62.49
N LYS A 4 17.97 -28.06 61.87
CA LYS A 4 17.83 -28.20 60.43
C LYS A 4 17.30 -26.88 59.87
N ARG A 5 18.17 -26.16 59.12
CA ARG A 5 17.75 -25.02 58.25
C ARG A 5 17.12 -25.59 56.97
N TRP A 6 15.85 -25.24 56.73
CA TRP A 6 15.17 -25.45 55.46
C TRP A 6 15.50 -24.28 54.51
N LEU A 7 16.12 -24.60 53.39
CA LEU A 7 16.35 -23.65 52.28
C LEU A 7 15.20 -23.77 51.30
N CYS A 8 14.31 -22.78 51.27
CA CYS A 8 13.28 -22.69 50.21
C CYS A 8 13.93 -22.13 48.95
N LEU A 9 14.11 -22.96 47.93
CA LEU A 9 14.43 -22.53 46.57
C LEU A 9 13.13 -22.06 45.89
N VAL A 10 13.02 -20.77 45.66
CA VAL A 10 11.99 -20.19 44.80
C VAL A 10 12.49 -20.29 43.35
N LEU A 11 11.99 -21.25 42.63
CA LEU A 11 12.17 -21.36 41.18
C LEU A 11 11.21 -20.40 40.47
N SER A 12 11.74 -19.25 40.07
CA SER A 12 11.01 -18.32 39.18
C SER A 12 11.00 -18.88 37.76
N PHE A 13 9.89 -19.43 37.35
CA PHE A 13 9.63 -19.76 35.94
C PHE A 13 9.42 -18.45 35.17
N VAL A 14 10.44 -17.98 34.46
CA VAL A 14 10.28 -16.98 33.41
C VAL A 14 9.73 -17.72 32.18
N ALA A 15 8.44 -17.64 31.96
CA ALA A 15 7.83 -18.08 30.72
C ALA A 15 8.20 -17.06 29.62
N ILE A 16 9.24 -17.36 28.86
CA ILE A 16 9.51 -16.69 27.60
C ILE A 16 8.42 -17.11 26.64
N LEU A 17 7.40 -16.26 26.45
CA LEU A 17 6.47 -16.36 25.36
C LEU A 17 7.23 -16.08 24.05
N ILE A 18 7.80 -17.14 23.48
CA ILE A 18 8.24 -17.13 22.09
C ILE A 18 6.96 -17.10 21.27
N TYR A 19 6.56 -15.94 20.78
CA TYR A 19 5.63 -15.84 19.68
C TYR A 19 6.32 -16.49 18.47
N GLY A 20 6.07 -17.77 18.29
CA GLY A 20 6.46 -18.48 17.09
C GLY A 20 5.73 -17.81 15.91
N GLN A 21 6.44 -17.06 15.10
CA GLN A 21 6.00 -16.78 13.75
C GLN A 21 5.78 -18.15 13.12
N VAL A 22 4.54 -18.43 12.73
CA VAL A 22 4.24 -19.60 11.89
C VAL A 22 5.10 -19.39 10.65
N ALA A 23 6.14 -20.21 10.49
CA ALA A 23 7.00 -20.14 9.32
C ALA A 23 6.10 -20.27 8.09
N ARG A 24 6.07 -19.23 7.24
CA ARG A 24 5.35 -19.28 5.98
C ARG A 24 5.99 -20.37 5.12
N ALA A 25 5.17 -21.15 4.45
CA ALA A 25 5.67 -22.15 3.51
C ALA A 25 6.50 -21.52 2.38
N LEU A 26 6.28 -20.24 2.09
CA LEU A 26 7.01 -19.42 1.12
C LEU A 26 7.11 -17.98 1.66
N ASP A 27 8.32 -17.40 1.69
CA ASP A 27 8.61 -16.02 2.05
C ASP A 27 9.44 -15.38 0.95
N VAL A 28 8.89 -14.35 0.29
CA VAL A 28 9.57 -13.69 -0.82
C VAL A 28 10.40 -12.52 -0.30
N LEU A 29 11.69 -12.53 -0.62
CA LEU A 29 12.64 -11.52 -0.17
C LEU A 29 12.85 -10.39 -1.18
N HIS A 30 12.78 -10.70 -2.49
CA HIS A 30 13.07 -9.74 -3.54
C HIS A 30 12.49 -10.16 -4.88
N TYR A 31 11.97 -9.17 -5.61
CA TYR A 31 11.59 -9.29 -7.01
C TYR A 31 12.53 -8.46 -7.88
N THR A 32 13.00 -9.03 -9.00
CA THR A 32 13.63 -8.27 -10.09
C THR A 32 12.78 -8.45 -11.33
N ALA A 33 12.00 -7.43 -11.69
CA ALA A 33 11.08 -7.47 -12.82
C ALA A 33 11.63 -6.65 -13.99
N THR A 34 11.66 -7.23 -15.18
CA THR A 34 11.87 -6.52 -16.43
C THR A 34 10.57 -6.57 -17.23
N LEU A 35 9.96 -5.43 -17.48
CA LEU A 35 8.66 -5.32 -18.12
C LEU A 35 8.73 -4.49 -19.40
N GLU A 36 7.99 -4.92 -20.39
CA GLU A 36 7.85 -4.26 -21.68
C GLU A 36 6.37 -4.15 -22.05
N PRO A 37 5.68 -3.08 -21.56
CA PRO A 37 4.30 -2.81 -21.93
C PRO A 37 4.21 -2.28 -23.37
N ASP A 38 3.28 -2.84 -24.14
CA ASP A 38 2.83 -2.31 -25.43
C ASP A 38 1.52 -1.56 -25.23
N ILE A 39 1.61 -0.22 -25.21
CA ILE A 39 0.46 0.65 -24.96
C ILE A 39 -0.58 0.53 -26.08
N ALA A 40 -0.12 0.47 -27.34
CA ALA A 40 -0.98 0.39 -28.51
C ALA A 40 -1.71 -0.96 -28.58
N GLY A 41 -0.97 -2.05 -28.37
CA GLY A 41 -1.51 -3.42 -28.36
C GLY A 41 -2.20 -3.81 -27.05
N LYS A 42 -2.18 -2.95 -26.03
CA LYS A 42 -2.74 -3.22 -24.68
C LYS A 42 -2.25 -4.55 -24.11
N SER A 43 -0.97 -4.83 -24.31
CA SER A 43 -0.33 -6.07 -23.91
C SER A 43 0.93 -5.81 -23.08
N LEU A 44 1.42 -6.86 -22.46
CA LEU A 44 2.63 -6.82 -21.63
C LEU A 44 3.39 -8.11 -21.83
N LYS A 45 4.71 -8.01 -21.91
CA LYS A 45 5.62 -9.14 -21.73
C LYS A 45 6.65 -8.78 -20.68
N GLY A 46 7.17 -9.79 -20.01
CA GLY A 46 8.15 -9.55 -18.97
C GLY A 46 8.87 -10.79 -18.51
N THR A 47 9.89 -10.54 -17.70
CA THR A 47 10.63 -11.55 -16.95
C THR A 47 10.66 -11.09 -15.48
N VAL A 48 10.36 -12.00 -14.55
CA VAL A 48 10.54 -11.75 -13.14
C VAL A 48 11.44 -12.80 -12.52
N ARG A 49 12.48 -12.35 -11.80
CA ARG A 49 13.24 -13.19 -10.88
C ARG A 49 12.68 -13.00 -9.50
N ILE A 50 12.38 -14.10 -8.83
CA ILE A 50 11.81 -14.11 -7.49
C ILE A 50 12.82 -14.83 -6.59
N ARG A 51 13.37 -14.09 -5.61
CA ARG A 51 14.22 -14.64 -4.57
C ARG A 51 13.40 -14.85 -3.31
N PHE A 52 13.47 -16.06 -2.75
CA PHE A 52 12.61 -16.49 -1.66
C PHE A 52 13.31 -17.47 -0.71
N VAL A 53 12.66 -17.73 0.42
CA VAL A 53 12.98 -18.81 1.37
C VAL A 53 11.79 -19.78 1.41
N THR A 54 12.08 -21.07 1.30
CA THR A 54 11.10 -22.13 1.46
C THR A 54 11.80 -23.45 1.80
N ASP A 55 11.12 -24.30 2.55
CA ASP A 55 11.50 -25.70 2.75
C ASP A 55 10.61 -26.65 1.93
N ALA A 56 9.62 -26.11 1.21
CA ALA A 56 8.69 -26.91 0.42
C ALA A 56 9.33 -27.38 -0.90
N PRO A 57 9.00 -28.61 -1.36
CA PRO A 57 9.46 -29.10 -2.68
C PRO A 57 8.71 -28.48 -3.86
N GLU A 58 7.66 -27.73 -3.59
CA GLU A 58 6.85 -27.01 -4.56
C GLU A 58 6.46 -25.65 -3.99
N VAL A 59 6.40 -24.63 -4.86
CA VAL A 59 5.91 -23.29 -4.51
C VAL A 59 4.80 -22.87 -5.44
N GLU A 60 3.94 -21.98 -4.95
CA GLU A 60 2.81 -21.45 -5.70
C GLU A 60 2.87 -19.93 -5.74
N PHE A 61 2.65 -19.35 -6.93
CA PHE A 61 2.56 -17.92 -7.17
C PHE A 61 1.24 -17.57 -7.85
N ASN A 62 0.76 -16.37 -7.64
CA ASN A 62 -0.36 -15.82 -8.38
C ASN A 62 0.12 -15.33 -9.75
N CYS A 63 -0.59 -15.66 -10.82
CA CYS A 63 -0.22 -15.26 -12.18
C CYS A 63 -1.39 -14.70 -13.01
N GLY A 64 -2.58 -14.56 -12.42
CA GLY A 64 -3.75 -14.06 -13.15
C GLY A 64 -3.98 -14.81 -14.47
N ASP A 65 -4.30 -14.04 -15.52
CA ASP A 65 -4.50 -14.56 -16.88
C ASP A 65 -3.22 -14.52 -17.73
N LEU A 66 -2.05 -14.38 -17.10
CA LEU A 66 -0.76 -14.36 -17.83
C LEU A 66 -0.43 -15.75 -18.39
N THR A 67 0.11 -15.77 -19.60
CA THR A 67 0.73 -16.95 -20.19
C THR A 67 2.16 -17.07 -19.66
N ILE A 68 2.49 -18.20 -19.06
CA ILE A 68 3.85 -18.49 -18.57
C ILE A 68 4.62 -19.20 -19.68
N ASP A 69 5.66 -18.54 -20.19
CA ASP A 69 6.48 -19.06 -21.30
C ASP A 69 7.55 -20.02 -20.81
N SER A 70 8.20 -19.69 -19.69
CA SER A 70 9.22 -20.55 -19.09
C SER A 70 9.41 -20.26 -17.61
N VAL A 71 9.83 -21.29 -16.86
CA VAL A 71 10.33 -21.18 -15.49
C VAL A 71 11.70 -21.82 -15.41
N ARG A 72 12.69 -21.09 -14.87
CA ARG A 72 14.10 -21.54 -14.84
C ARG A 72 14.72 -21.32 -13.47
N LEU A 73 15.66 -22.21 -13.13
CA LEU A 73 16.57 -22.07 -12.00
C LEU A 73 18.01 -22.08 -12.56
N ALA A 74 18.74 -20.98 -12.40
CA ALA A 74 20.10 -20.83 -12.92
C ALA A 74 20.24 -21.25 -14.41
N GLY A 75 19.23 -20.91 -15.23
CA GLY A 75 19.16 -21.24 -16.66
C GLY A 75 18.56 -22.62 -16.99
N ALA A 76 18.48 -23.54 -16.04
CA ALA A 76 17.85 -24.86 -16.25
C ALA A 76 16.32 -24.77 -16.14
N ALA A 77 15.59 -25.38 -17.07
CA ALA A 77 14.15 -25.41 -17.08
C ALA A 77 13.59 -26.21 -15.88
N LEU A 78 12.58 -25.66 -15.23
CA LEU A 78 11.82 -26.31 -14.17
C LEU A 78 10.47 -26.83 -14.69
N ARG A 79 9.94 -27.87 -14.04
CA ARG A 79 8.57 -28.31 -14.27
C ARG A 79 7.60 -27.35 -13.57
N PHE A 80 6.58 -26.94 -14.28
CA PHE A 80 5.52 -26.10 -13.74
C PHE A 80 4.16 -26.44 -14.35
N SER A 81 3.12 -26.01 -13.68
CA SER A 81 1.74 -26.03 -14.17
C SER A 81 1.01 -24.76 -13.78
N VAL A 82 0.03 -24.36 -14.58
CA VAL A 82 -0.86 -23.24 -14.26
C VAL A 82 -2.28 -23.78 -14.12
N VAL A 83 -2.89 -23.60 -12.96
CA VAL A 83 -4.26 -24.03 -12.66
C VAL A 83 -4.93 -22.91 -11.84
N ASP A 84 -6.11 -22.49 -12.22
CA ASP A 84 -6.92 -21.48 -11.51
C ASP A 84 -6.11 -20.20 -11.18
N HIS A 85 -5.41 -19.65 -12.17
CA HIS A 85 -4.56 -18.44 -12.04
C HIS A 85 -3.38 -18.59 -11.06
N ARG A 86 -3.00 -19.84 -10.73
CA ARG A 86 -1.87 -20.17 -9.87
C ARG A 86 -0.80 -20.90 -10.65
N LEU A 87 0.41 -20.38 -10.58
CA LEU A 87 1.61 -21.01 -11.10
C LEU A 87 2.22 -21.89 -10.01
N ARG A 88 2.25 -23.21 -10.21
CA ARG A 88 2.91 -24.19 -9.34
C ARG A 88 4.22 -24.60 -9.96
N VAL A 89 5.29 -24.55 -9.17
CA VAL A 89 6.65 -24.87 -9.63
C VAL A 89 7.26 -25.92 -8.72
N SER A 90 7.67 -27.04 -9.30
CA SER A 90 8.44 -28.08 -8.59
C SER A 90 9.88 -27.62 -8.42
N LEU A 91 10.37 -27.59 -7.19
CA LEU A 91 11.70 -27.10 -6.86
C LEU A 91 12.69 -28.24 -6.58
N PRO A 92 13.92 -28.15 -7.06
CA PRO A 92 15.02 -28.95 -6.53
C PRO A 92 15.36 -28.49 -5.10
N ARG A 93 15.94 -29.37 -4.29
CA ARG A 93 16.38 -29.01 -2.92
C ARG A 93 17.24 -27.74 -2.93
N ARG A 94 16.96 -26.80 -2.03
CA ARG A 94 17.70 -25.53 -1.80
C ARG A 94 17.55 -24.52 -2.93
N ALA A 95 16.49 -24.55 -3.74
CA ALA A 95 16.18 -23.42 -4.62
C ALA A 95 15.87 -22.16 -3.79
N GLN A 96 16.48 -21.03 -4.17
CA GLN A 96 16.30 -19.74 -3.48
C GLN A 96 15.90 -18.62 -4.45
N GLU A 97 15.99 -18.86 -5.75
CA GLU A 97 15.62 -17.89 -6.78
C GLU A 97 15.16 -18.65 -8.02
N ILE A 98 14.10 -18.18 -8.66
CA ILE A 98 13.65 -18.65 -9.97
C ILE A 98 13.44 -17.46 -10.90
N GLU A 99 13.55 -17.72 -12.21
CA GLU A 99 13.24 -16.77 -13.26
C GLU A 99 12.02 -17.26 -14.03
N ILE A 100 11.05 -16.37 -14.24
CA ILE A 100 9.79 -16.65 -14.92
C ILE A 100 9.64 -15.66 -16.07
N GLU A 101 9.51 -16.19 -17.31
CA GLU A 101 9.13 -15.42 -18.50
C GLU A 101 7.62 -15.53 -18.72
N PHE A 102 6.99 -14.42 -19.04
CA PHE A 102 5.54 -14.37 -19.23
C PHE A 102 5.13 -13.26 -20.19
N HIS A 103 3.93 -13.42 -20.74
CA HIS A 103 3.26 -12.37 -21.51
C HIS A 103 1.73 -12.45 -21.30
N GLY A 104 1.02 -11.39 -21.74
CA GLY A 104 -0.43 -11.38 -21.66
C GLY A 104 -1.06 -10.08 -22.12
N THR A 105 -2.41 -10.07 -22.11
CA THR A 105 -3.25 -8.90 -22.37
C THR A 105 -4.13 -8.62 -21.15
N PRO A 106 -3.52 -8.12 -20.04
CA PRO A 106 -4.23 -7.98 -18.77
C PRO A 106 -5.43 -7.04 -18.90
N LYS A 107 -6.58 -7.45 -18.37
CA LYS A 107 -7.81 -6.65 -18.35
C LYS A 107 -8.05 -5.97 -17.01
N ARG A 108 -7.30 -6.34 -15.99
CA ARG A 108 -7.33 -5.80 -14.62
C ARG A 108 -5.91 -5.55 -14.15
N GLY A 109 -5.74 -4.75 -13.13
CA GLY A 109 -4.43 -4.48 -12.52
C GLY A 109 -3.52 -3.54 -13.34
N ILE A 110 -3.86 -3.24 -14.59
CA ILE A 110 -3.15 -2.30 -15.45
C ILE A 110 -4.14 -1.61 -16.39
N ARG A 111 -3.90 -0.34 -16.67
CA ARG A 111 -4.73 0.49 -17.55
C ARG A 111 -3.91 1.00 -18.71
N PHE A 112 -4.39 0.79 -19.94
CA PHE A 112 -3.78 1.27 -21.17
C PHE A 112 -4.67 2.33 -21.83
N PHE A 113 -4.07 3.45 -22.19
CA PHE A 113 -4.71 4.58 -22.87
C PHE A 113 -3.94 4.92 -24.16
N PRO A 114 -4.13 4.17 -25.26
CA PRO A 114 -3.37 4.35 -26.51
C PRO A 114 -3.43 5.78 -27.05
N ASP A 115 -4.62 6.37 -27.07
CA ASP A 115 -4.85 7.73 -27.58
C ASP A 115 -4.14 8.82 -26.75
N ARG A 116 -3.75 8.50 -25.53
CA ARG A 116 -3.03 9.35 -24.59
C ARG A 116 -1.55 8.94 -24.46
N GLN A 117 -1.16 7.85 -25.09
CA GLN A 117 0.14 7.19 -24.91
C GLN A 117 0.48 6.96 -23.43
N GLN A 118 -0.53 6.61 -22.62
CA GLN A 118 -0.36 6.39 -21.19
C GLN A 118 -0.64 4.94 -20.80
N VAL A 119 0.08 4.47 -19.81
CA VAL A 119 -0.15 3.21 -19.11
C VAL A 119 0.16 3.39 -17.64
N TYR A 120 -0.63 2.78 -16.75
CA TYR A 120 -0.31 2.68 -15.35
C TYR A 120 -0.95 1.44 -14.71
N THR A 121 -0.35 0.96 -13.63
CA THR A 121 -0.84 -0.18 -12.85
C THR A 121 -1.74 0.29 -11.72
N ILE A 122 -2.68 -0.58 -11.32
CA ILE A 122 -3.59 -0.38 -10.19
C ILE A 122 -3.81 -1.72 -9.52
N PHE A 123 -3.76 -1.83 -8.21
CA PHE A 123 -4.02 -3.07 -7.46
C PHE A 123 -3.64 -4.37 -8.22
N SER A 124 -4.03 -5.53 -7.71
CA SER A 124 -4.02 -6.81 -8.43
C SER A 124 -2.74 -7.05 -9.26
N THR A 125 -1.57 -6.91 -8.62
CA THR A 125 -0.25 -7.08 -9.27
C THR A 125 -0.13 -8.42 -9.98
N SER A 126 -0.74 -9.47 -9.43
CA SER A 126 -0.79 -10.80 -10.04
C SER A 126 -1.39 -10.84 -11.45
N GLN A 127 -2.13 -9.81 -11.86
CA GLN A 127 -2.73 -9.75 -13.21
C GLN A 127 -1.75 -9.26 -14.29
N TRP A 128 -0.63 -8.64 -13.89
CA TRP A 128 0.37 -8.10 -14.83
C TRP A 128 1.82 -8.52 -14.50
N MET A 129 2.03 -9.17 -13.35
CA MET A 129 3.33 -9.75 -12.95
C MET A 129 3.10 -10.94 -12.03
N VAL A 130 3.85 -12.02 -12.23
CA VAL A 130 3.80 -13.18 -11.34
C VAL A 130 4.34 -12.79 -9.96
N CYS A 131 3.58 -13.03 -8.90
CA CYS A 131 3.94 -12.66 -7.53
C CYS A 131 3.22 -13.51 -6.48
N VAL A 132 3.58 -13.33 -5.22
CA VAL A 132 2.74 -13.73 -4.07
C VAL A 132 1.79 -12.57 -3.77
N ASP A 133 0.49 -12.77 -3.95
CA ASP A 133 -0.54 -11.75 -3.76
C ASP A 133 -1.12 -11.85 -2.33
N ASP A 134 -0.28 -11.53 -1.34
CA ASP A 134 -0.59 -11.56 0.09
C ASP A 134 -0.06 -10.26 0.74
N PRO A 135 -0.93 -9.43 1.38
CA PRO A 135 -0.50 -8.16 1.96
C PRO A 135 0.52 -8.30 3.08
N ALA A 136 0.64 -9.48 3.67
CA ALA A 136 1.65 -9.73 4.69
C ALA A 136 3.01 -10.17 4.13
N ASP A 137 3.09 -10.58 2.84
CA ASP A 137 4.35 -10.90 2.18
C ASP A 137 4.98 -9.62 1.62
N LYS A 138 5.93 -9.06 2.37
CA LYS A 138 6.63 -7.82 2.01
C LYS A 138 7.99 -8.13 1.43
N ALA A 139 8.26 -7.62 0.26
CA ALA A 139 9.51 -7.82 -0.45
C ALA A 139 10.11 -6.51 -0.97
N THR A 140 11.41 -6.50 -1.22
CA THR A 140 12.07 -5.44 -1.96
C THR A 140 11.89 -5.67 -3.47
N LEU A 141 12.08 -4.60 -4.27
CA LEU A 141 11.80 -4.67 -5.71
C LEU A 141 12.85 -3.91 -6.52
N THR A 142 13.28 -4.51 -7.61
CA THR A 142 13.98 -3.86 -8.71
C THR A 142 13.10 -3.90 -9.96
N PHE A 143 12.69 -2.73 -10.45
CA PHE A 143 11.93 -2.59 -11.69
C PHE A 143 12.81 -2.14 -12.85
N LYS A 144 12.72 -2.81 -13.98
CA LYS A 144 13.30 -2.40 -15.27
C LYS A 144 12.17 -2.25 -16.27
N LEU A 145 11.85 -1.01 -16.63
CA LEU A 145 10.82 -0.71 -17.63
C LEU A 145 11.47 -0.39 -18.97
N ILE A 146 11.06 -1.12 -20.00
CA ILE A 146 11.51 -0.92 -21.37
C ILE A 146 10.37 -0.27 -22.15
N LEU A 147 10.55 1.00 -22.52
CA LEU A 147 9.52 1.86 -23.11
C LEU A 147 10.06 2.64 -24.31
N PRO A 148 9.22 3.21 -25.19
CA PRO A 148 9.62 4.26 -26.12
C PRO A 148 10.35 5.41 -25.40
N ALA A 149 11.44 5.91 -25.98
CA ALA A 149 12.32 6.90 -25.34
C ALA A 149 11.64 8.27 -25.10
N ASN A 150 10.56 8.55 -25.82
CA ASN A 150 9.75 9.79 -25.66
C ASN A 150 8.77 9.74 -24.47
N LEU A 151 8.60 8.60 -23.80
CA LEU A 151 7.74 8.48 -22.64
C LEU A 151 8.54 8.70 -21.34
N THR A 152 7.90 9.35 -20.38
CA THR A 152 8.43 9.56 -19.03
C THR A 152 7.84 8.49 -18.10
N PRO A 153 8.65 7.53 -17.64
CA PRO A 153 8.20 6.50 -16.70
C PRO A 153 8.39 6.91 -15.24
N ILE A 154 7.61 6.29 -14.36
CA ILE A 154 7.78 6.25 -12.90
C ILE A 154 7.48 4.83 -12.41
N ALA A 155 8.19 4.37 -11.40
CA ALA A 155 7.92 3.11 -10.68
C ALA A 155 8.29 3.25 -9.20
N ASN A 156 8.00 2.21 -8.42
CA ASN A 156 8.32 2.19 -6.98
C ASN A 156 9.79 2.45 -6.68
N GLY A 157 10.03 3.25 -5.64
CA GLY A 157 11.37 3.53 -5.13
C GLY A 157 12.09 4.64 -5.88
N GLN A 158 13.38 4.47 -6.11
CA GLN A 158 14.24 5.48 -6.70
C GLN A 158 14.74 5.06 -8.08
N LEU A 159 14.72 5.98 -9.04
CA LEU A 159 15.37 5.80 -10.33
C LEU A 159 16.89 5.71 -10.11
N VAL A 160 17.50 4.58 -10.48
CA VAL A 160 18.94 4.34 -10.29
C VAL A 160 19.72 4.36 -11.60
N SER A 161 19.08 4.02 -12.72
CA SER A 161 19.74 4.10 -14.03
C SER A 161 18.75 4.26 -15.18
N GLN A 162 19.22 4.88 -16.26
CA GLN A 162 18.54 4.91 -17.54
C GLN A 162 19.55 4.66 -18.65
N ARG A 163 19.20 3.86 -19.64
CA ARG A 163 20.05 3.54 -20.77
C ARG A 163 19.22 3.45 -22.04
N GLU A 164 19.68 4.14 -23.08
CA GLU A 164 19.08 4.07 -24.41
C GLU A 164 19.30 2.67 -25.03
N LEU A 165 18.29 2.22 -25.74
CA LEU A 165 18.27 0.98 -26.49
C LEU A 165 18.06 1.27 -27.99
N PRO A 166 18.36 0.32 -28.88
CA PRO A 166 18.00 0.42 -30.31
C PRO A 166 16.49 0.70 -30.48
N ASN A 167 16.13 1.20 -31.67
CA ASN A 167 14.76 1.47 -32.09
C ASN A 167 14.03 2.50 -31.23
N ASN A 168 14.74 3.56 -30.81
CA ASN A 168 14.21 4.66 -30.01
C ASN A 168 13.49 4.18 -28.73
N ARG A 169 14.10 3.25 -28.03
CA ARG A 169 13.62 2.71 -26.76
C ARG A 169 14.59 3.06 -25.64
N ARG A 170 14.11 2.99 -24.42
CA ARG A 170 14.88 3.21 -23.20
C ARG A 170 14.53 2.16 -22.16
N VAL A 171 15.54 1.63 -21.49
CA VAL A 171 15.35 0.91 -20.23
C VAL A 171 15.65 1.86 -19.06
N SER A 172 14.72 1.91 -18.13
CA SER A 172 14.85 2.66 -16.88
C SER A 172 14.73 1.70 -15.71
N GLU A 173 15.62 1.83 -14.73
CA GLU A 173 15.68 0.94 -13.57
C GLU A 173 15.40 1.71 -12.27
N TRP A 174 14.46 1.18 -11.45
CA TRP A 174 14.13 1.66 -10.12
C TRP A 174 14.45 0.62 -9.08
N GLN A 175 14.71 1.08 -7.85
CA GLN A 175 14.92 0.23 -6.68
C GLN A 175 14.04 0.68 -5.53
N GLN A 176 13.12 -0.18 -5.12
CA GLN A 176 12.39 -0.11 -3.86
C GLN A 176 13.16 -0.89 -2.81
N ARG A 177 13.79 -0.19 -1.88
CA ARG A 177 14.70 -0.78 -0.88
C ARG A 177 13.98 -1.19 0.40
N SER A 178 12.92 -0.50 0.77
CA SER A 178 12.07 -0.90 1.89
C SER A 178 11.14 -2.03 1.43
N PRO A 179 11.05 -3.14 2.16
CA PRO A 179 10.09 -4.20 1.82
C PRO A 179 8.65 -3.68 1.90
N ILE A 180 7.89 -3.94 0.86
CA ILE A 180 6.48 -3.53 0.71
C ILE A 180 5.64 -4.69 0.18
N PRO A 181 4.32 -4.72 0.43
CA PRO A 181 3.46 -5.76 -0.12
C PRO A 181 3.29 -5.59 -1.64
N THR A 182 3.02 -6.69 -2.33
CA THR A 182 2.95 -6.70 -3.79
C THR A 182 1.78 -5.90 -4.35
N TYR A 183 0.67 -5.73 -3.62
CA TYR A 183 -0.49 -4.99 -4.12
C TYR A 183 -0.22 -3.51 -4.41
N ILE A 184 0.85 -2.93 -3.82
CA ILE A 184 1.31 -1.57 -4.09
C ILE A 184 2.57 -1.51 -4.97
N PHE A 185 2.95 -2.62 -5.60
CA PHE A 185 3.89 -2.60 -6.71
C PHE A 185 3.25 -1.92 -7.90
N GLY A 186 4.00 -1.07 -8.59
CA GLY A 186 3.44 -0.42 -9.73
C GLY A 186 4.39 0.44 -10.53
N PHE A 187 3.89 0.86 -11.68
CA PHE A 187 4.52 1.83 -12.54
C PHE A 187 3.46 2.65 -13.31
N ALA A 188 3.88 3.81 -13.77
CA ALA A 188 3.14 4.58 -14.76
C ALA A 188 4.11 5.07 -15.85
N ALA A 189 3.61 5.27 -17.06
CA ALA A 189 4.37 5.89 -18.14
C ALA A 189 3.44 6.68 -19.07
N GLY A 190 3.96 7.78 -19.58
CA GLY A 190 3.23 8.64 -20.50
C GLY A 190 4.09 9.81 -20.99
N PRO A 191 3.56 10.68 -21.86
CA PRO A 191 4.24 11.89 -22.29
C PRO A 191 4.17 13.00 -21.22
N PHE A 192 4.49 12.61 -19.99
CA PHE A 192 4.44 13.52 -18.85
C PHE A 192 5.57 14.54 -18.88
N HIS A 193 5.27 15.80 -18.59
CA HIS A 193 6.25 16.74 -18.08
C HIS A 193 6.32 16.67 -16.56
N VAL A 194 7.46 17.02 -15.99
CA VAL A 194 7.75 16.83 -14.57
C VAL A 194 8.10 18.14 -13.92
N VAL A 195 7.33 18.49 -12.90
CA VAL A 195 7.63 19.62 -12.00
C VAL A 195 8.21 19.05 -10.72
N LYS A 196 9.27 19.70 -10.21
CA LYS A 196 9.99 19.22 -9.02
C LYS A 196 10.13 20.31 -7.98
N GLU A 197 10.14 19.90 -6.72
CA GLU A 197 10.52 20.72 -5.58
C GLU A 197 11.11 19.85 -4.47
N LYS A 198 11.60 20.46 -3.39
CA LYS A 198 12.17 19.74 -2.25
C LYS A 198 11.52 20.18 -0.95
N ARG A 199 11.26 19.20 -0.08
CA ARG A 199 10.90 19.44 1.33
C ARG A 199 11.83 18.63 2.23
N GLY A 200 12.73 19.32 2.93
CA GLY A 200 13.79 18.66 3.68
C GLY A 200 14.67 17.78 2.77
N ASN A 201 14.74 16.49 3.07
CA ASN A 201 15.50 15.50 2.29
C ASN A 201 14.67 14.75 1.24
N VAL A 202 13.38 15.11 1.07
CA VAL A 202 12.48 14.47 0.11
C VAL A 202 12.36 15.34 -1.13
N GLU A 203 12.59 14.76 -2.31
CA GLU A 203 12.26 15.35 -3.60
C GLU A 203 10.79 15.03 -3.91
N LEU A 204 9.98 16.06 -4.09
CA LEU A 204 8.59 15.95 -4.52
C LEU A 204 8.53 16.14 -6.03
N GLN A 205 7.86 15.22 -6.73
CA GLN A 205 7.75 15.24 -8.18
C GLN A 205 6.28 15.21 -8.59
N TYR A 206 5.90 16.00 -9.58
CA TYR A 206 4.54 16.10 -10.09
C TYR A 206 4.56 15.85 -11.59
N PHE A 207 3.88 14.78 -12.01
CA PHE A 207 3.80 14.34 -13.39
C PHE A 207 2.44 14.70 -13.97
N ALA A 208 2.42 15.43 -15.07
CA ALA A 208 1.18 15.85 -15.73
C ALA A 208 1.34 15.89 -17.25
N THR A 209 0.22 15.81 -17.96
CA THR A 209 0.19 15.95 -19.41
C THR A 209 -0.58 17.21 -19.82
N ASN A 210 -1.73 17.47 -19.21
CA ASN A 210 -2.69 18.49 -19.67
C ASN A 210 -2.66 19.82 -18.88
N TYR A 211 -1.77 19.94 -17.90
CA TYR A 211 -1.65 21.12 -17.05
C TYR A 211 -0.28 21.75 -17.26
N ASN A 212 -0.19 23.08 -17.40
CA ASN A 212 1.10 23.74 -17.44
C ASN A 212 1.79 23.76 -16.06
N GLU A 213 3.06 24.17 -16.01
CA GLU A 213 3.86 24.14 -14.78
C GLU A 213 3.21 24.97 -13.64
N SER A 214 2.64 26.14 -13.94
CA SER A 214 1.98 26.98 -12.95
C SER A 214 0.73 26.31 -12.37
N GLU A 215 -0.06 25.66 -13.21
CA GLU A 215 -1.23 24.89 -12.78
C GLU A 215 -0.81 23.69 -11.92
N VAL A 216 0.21 22.92 -12.33
CA VAL A 216 0.75 21.80 -11.57
C VAL A 216 1.22 22.24 -10.18
N ARG A 217 1.94 23.37 -10.08
CA ARG A 217 2.36 23.94 -8.80
C ARG A 217 1.18 24.38 -7.92
N ARG A 218 0.08 24.84 -8.51
CA ARG A 218 -1.14 25.18 -7.77
C ARG A 218 -1.89 23.94 -7.32
N ILE A 219 -1.97 22.91 -8.15
CA ILE A 219 -2.65 21.63 -7.81
C ILE A 219 -1.96 20.98 -6.60
N PHE A 220 -0.65 20.93 -6.60
CA PHE A 220 0.14 20.21 -5.59
C PHE A 220 0.79 21.11 -4.52
N ARG A 221 0.36 22.38 -4.41
CA ARG A 221 0.95 23.38 -3.49
C ARG A 221 0.96 22.94 -2.02
N ASP A 222 0.03 22.09 -1.62
CA ASP A 222 -0.11 21.63 -0.24
C ASP A 222 0.69 20.34 0.04
N THR A 223 1.24 19.67 -0.97
CA THR A 223 2.01 18.43 -0.82
C THR A 223 3.21 18.54 0.14
N PRO A 224 4.01 19.63 0.11
CA PRO A 224 5.09 19.79 1.09
C PRO A 224 4.61 19.90 2.54
N ASP A 225 3.47 20.57 2.78
CA ASP A 225 2.86 20.70 4.10
C ASP A 225 2.23 19.38 4.55
N MET A 226 1.59 18.62 3.64
CA MET A 226 1.11 17.27 3.90
C MET A 226 2.23 16.35 4.38
N LEU A 227 3.40 16.39 3.74
CA LEU A 227 4.58 15.62 4.14
C LEU A 227 4.96 15.89 5.59
N ASP A 228 5.05 17.15 5.99
CA ASP A 228 5.41 17.54 7.35
C ASP A 228 4.33 17.13 8.35
N PHE A 229 3.07 17.34 8.01
CA PHE A 229 1.92 16.96 8.83
C PHE A 229 1.88 15.45 9.10
N PHE A 230 2.01 14.64 8.05
CA PHE A 230 1.97 13.18 8.21
C PHE A 230 3.16 12.66 8.98
N GLN A 231 4.38 13.15 8.73
CA GLN A 231 5.56 12.79 9.52
C GLN A 231 5.39 13.12 11.01
N ALA A 232 4.82 14.28 11.32
CA ALA A 232 4.59 14.70 12.70
C ALA A 232 3.57 13.81 13.43
N HIS A 233 2.49 13.41 12.73
CA HIS A 233 1.43 12.58 13.31
C HIS A 233 1.79 11.09 13.34
N ALA A 234 2.55 10.61 12.36
CA ALA A 234 3.12 9.27 12.36
C ALA A 234 4.26 9.10 13.39
N GLY A 235 4.97 10.16 13.73
CA GLY A 235 6.18 10.11 14.56
C GLY A 235 7.35 9.38 13.88
N VAL A 236 7.26 9.17 12.58
CA VAL A 236 8.26 8.51 11.73
C VAL A 236 8.42 9.29 10.44
N LYS A 237 9.67 9.45 9.98
CA LYS A 237 9.95 10.09 8.71
C LYS A 237 9.42 9.25 7.54
N TYR A 238 9.14 9.92 6.42
CA TYR A 238 8.86 9.26 5.16
C TYR A 238 9.99 8.29 4.78
N ALA A 239 9.63 7.09 4.30
CA ALA A 239 10.57 5.99 4.12
C ALA A 239 11.55 6.19 2.95
N ASP A 240 11.13 6.94 1.93
CA ASP A 240 11.89 7.13 0.69
C ASP A 240 12.46 8.55 0.56
N ARG A 241 13.26 8.78 -0.48
CA ARG A 241 13.83 10.10 -0.77
C ARG A 241 13.09 10.87 -1.85
N THR A 242 12.16 10.21 -2.52
CA THR A 242 11.36 10.79 -3.59
C THR A 242 9.91 10.39 -3.39
N TYR A 243 8.99 11.34 -3.50
CA TYR A 243 7.56 11.08 -3.59
C TYR A 243 7.01 11.72 -4.85
N THR A 244 6.25 10.96 -5.63
CA THR A 244 5.72 11.42 -6.91
C THR A 244 4.21 11.35 -6.92
N GLN A 245 3.55 12.41 -7.44
CA GLN A 245 2.13 12.40 -7.76
C GLN A 245 1.95 12.51 -9.26
N VAL A 246 1.18 11.58 -9.85
CA VAL A 246 0.97 11.47 -11.28
C VAL A 246 -0.49 11.77 -11.60
N LEU A 247 -0.76 12.80 -12.41
CA LEU A 247 -2.10 13.02 -12.99
C LEU A 247 -2.24 12.14 -14.23
N ALA A 248 -2.93 11.01 -14.07
CA ALA A 248 -3.08 9.98 -15.09
C ALA A 248 -4.45 10.05 -15.76
N ALA A 249 -4.52 9.57 -17.01
CA ALA A 249 -5.77 9.41 -17.74
C ALA A 249 -6.70 8.41 -17.06
N GLY A 250 -8.01 8.63 -17.13
CA GLY A 250 -9.02 7.79 -16.49
C GLY A 250 -9.43 8.31 -15.11
N GLY A 251 -10.09 7.48 -14.33
CA GLY A 251 -10.73 7.89 -13.08
C GLY A 251 -10.43 6.91 -11.93
N VAL A 252 -9.19 6.43 -11.81
CA VAL A 252 -8.78 5.52 -10.75
C VAL A 252 -7.56 6.08 -10.06
N GLU A 253 -7.62 6.15 -8.77
CA GLU A 253 -6.55 6.50 -7.82
C GLU A 253 -5.86 5.24 -7.30
N GLN A 254 -4.59 5.38 -6.93
CA GLN A 254 -3.80 4.28 -6.35
C GLN A 254 -2.60 4.78 -5.56
N GLU A 255 -2.45 4.23 -4.37
CA GLU A 255 -1.43 4.52 -3.37
C GLU A 255 -0.13 3.72 -3.56
N MET A 256 0.45 3.68 -4.76
CA MET A 256 1.73 2.97 -4.95
C MET A 256 2.79 3.46 -3.96
N SER A 257 3.64 2.56 -3.48
CA SER A 257 4.76 2.99 -2.64
C SER A 257 5.69 3.92 -3.42
N SER A 258 6.01 5.07 -2.82
CA SER A 258 6.81 6.18 -3.36
C SER A 258 6.18 7.00 -4.49
N PHE A 259 5.03 6.61 -5.02
CA PHE A 259 4.27 7.45 -5.93
C PHE A 259 2.76 7.16 -5.85
N THR A 260 1.96 8.13 -6.25
CA THR A 260 0.50 8.02 -6.28
C THR A 260 0.00 8.34 -7.68
N ALA A 261 -0.88 7.51 -8.22
CA ALA A 261 -1.66 7.86 -9.40
C ALA A 261 -2.96 8.54 -8.97
N LEU A 262 -3.22 9.72 -9.51
CA LEU A 262 -4.45 10.50 -9.31
C LEU A 262 -5.12 10.73 -10.67
N PRO A 263 -6.46 10.76 -10.75
CA PRO A 263 -7.12 11.07 -12.00
C PRO A 263 -6.84 12.54 -12.41
N GLU A 264 -6.76 12.81 -13.70
CA GLU A 264 -6.59 14.19 -14.21
C GLU A 264 -7.71 15.13 -13.71
N SER A 265 -8.91 14.60 -13.44
CA SER A 265 -10.02 15.38 -12.87
C SER A 265 -9.72 15.95 -11.48
N TYR A 266 -8.85 15.30 -10.69
CA TYR A 266 -8.39 15.84 -9.42
C TYR A 266 -7.72 17.21 -9.60
N GLY A 267 -6.85 17.34 -10.61
CA GLY A 267 -6.21 18.62 -10.92
C GLY A 267 -7.24 19.72 -11.22
N LYS A 268 -8.28 19.40 -12.00
CA LYS A 268 -9.37 20.34 -12.29
C LYS A 268 -10.12 20.74 -11.01
N GLN A 269 -10.50 19.77 -10.18
CA GLN A 269 -11.22 19.99 -8.92
C GLN A 269 -10.44 20.93 -8.00
N VAL A 270 -9.16 20.68 -7.78
CA VAL A 270 -8.30 21.53 -6.94
C VAL A 270 -8.13 22.94 -7.51
N LEU A 271 -8.06 23.11 -8.83
CA LEU A 271 -7.96 24.44 -9.46
C LEU A 271 -9.26 25.24 -9.35
N GLU A 272 -10.42 24.57 -9.35
CA GLU A 272 -11.76 25.16 -9.17
C GLU A 272 -12.07 25.45 -7.68
N ASN A 273 -11.67 24.54 -6.79
CA ASN A 273 -11.86 24.68 -5.35
C ASN A 273 -10.59 24.24 -4.59
N GLU A 274 -9.87 25.22 -4.08
CA GLU A 274 -8.62 24.98 -3.35
C GLU A 274 -8.76 24.18 -2.05
N GLN A 275 -9.96 23.94 -1.57
CA GLN A 275 -10.23 23.10 -0.41
C GLN A 275 -10.42 21.62 -0.78
N ASP A 276 -10.48 21.29 -2.07
CA ASP A 276 -10.74 19.93 -2.55
C ASP A 276 -9.45 19.10 -2.62
N LEU A 277 -8.80 18.96 -1.45
CA LEU A 277 -7.49 18.29 -1.29
C LEU A 277 -7.61 16.87 -0.74
N TRP A 278 -8.82 16.44 -0.36
CA TRP A 278 -9.01 15.21 0.39
C TRP A 278 -8.37 13.99 -0.30
N LEU A 279 -8.60 13.82 -1.61
CA LEU A 279 -8.08 12.67 -2.35
C LEU A 279 -6.54 12.64 -2.34
N GLY A 280 -5.89 13.76 -2.67
CA GLY A 280 -4.43 13.84 -2.65
C GLY A 280 -3.84 13.61 -1.25
N ALA A 281 -4.52 14.05 -0.19
CA ALA A 281 -4.13 13.82 1.19
C ALA A 281 -4.33 12.34 1.61
N HIS A 282 -5.44 11.72 1.20
CA HIS A 282 -5.74 10.31 1.45
C HIS A 282 -4.66 9.41 0.83
N GLU A 283 -4.42 9.55 -0.44
CA GLU A 283 -3.43 8.76 -1.18
C GLU A 283 -2.00 8.96 -0.66
N PHE A 284 -1.68 10.17 -0.18
CA PHE A 284 -0.37 10.42 0.40
C PHE A 284 -0.24 9.85 1.82
N ALA A 285 -1.31 9.86 2.61
CA ALA A 285 -1.32 9.28 3.95
C ALA A 285 -1.01 7.76 3.92
N HIS A 286 -1.42 7.08 2.85
CA HIS A 286 -1.11 5.67 2.65
C HIS A 286 0.38 5.35 2.67
N GLN A 287 1.27 6.29 2.40
CA GLN A 287 2.71 6.04 2.48
C GLN A 287 3.16 5.61 3.89
N TRP A 288 2.40 5.93 4.93
CA TRP A 288 2.58 5.43 6.31
C TRP A 288 1.58 4.33 6.63
N TRP A 289 0.28 4.57 6.44
CA TRP A 289 -0.82 3.67 6.81
C TRP A 289 -1.43 3.01 5.57
N GLY A 290 -1.05 1.79 5.33
CA GLY A 290 -1.30 1.00 4.11
C GLY A 290 -0.01 0.44 3.55
N ASN A 291 1.00 1.28 3.29
CA ASN A 291 2.25 0.87 2.64
C ASN A 291 3.29 0.38 3.64
N MET A 292 3.69 1.22 4.61
CA MET A 292 4.68 0.82 5.62
C MET A 292 4.04 0.05 6.78
N VAL A 293 2.96 0.54 7.35
CA VAL A 293 2.13 -0.20 8.30
C VAL A 293 0.94 -0.75 7.53
N THR A 294 0.97 -2.04 7.22
CA THR A 294 0.01 -2.71 6.32
C THR A 294 -0.84 -3.69 7.09
N CYS A 295 -2.14 -3.81 6.80
CA CYS A 295 -2.95 -4.88 7.36
C CYS A 295 -2.34 -6.26 6.99
N ARG A 296 -2.29 -7.20 7.97
CA ARG A 296 -1.71 -8.53 7.77
C ARG A 296 -2.50 -9.36 6.77
N ASP A 297 -3.80 -9.20 6.79
CA ASP A 297 -4.74 -9.81 5.85
C ASP A 297 -5.91 -8.84 5.61
N TRP A 298 -6.67 -9.08 4.57
CA TRP A 298 -7.73 -8.17 4.14
C TRP A 298 -8.88 -8.04 5.15
N ASN A 299 -8.99 -8.93 6.14
CA ASN A 299 -9.98 -8.79 7.22
C ASN A 299 -9.76 -7.52 8.03
N HIS A 300 -8.52 -7.02 8.08
CA HIS A 300 -8.12 -5.84 8.81
C HIS A 300 -7.92 -4.60 7.90
N PHE A 301 -8.49 -4.62 6.68
CA PHE A 301 -8.29 -3.58 5.67
C PHE A 301 -8.71 -2.16 6.12
N TRP A 302 -9.62 -2.06 7.08
CA TRP A 302 -9.98 -0.78 7.67
C TRP A 302 -8.81 -0.04 8.33
N LEU A 303 -7.74 -0.75 8.73
CA LEU A 303 -6.51 -0.12 9.26
C LEU A 303 -5.75 0.64 8.16
N ASN A 304 -5.84 0.20 6.90
CA ASN A 304 -5.28 0.94 5.78
C ASN A 304 -6.22 2.12 5.44
N GLU A 305 -7.45 1.83 5.04
CA GLU A 305 -8.36 2.80 4.45
C GLU A 305 -8.99 3.74 5.47
N GLY A 306 -9.44 3.22 6.60
CA GLY A 306 -10.05 4.01 7.66
C GLY A 306 -9.06 5.02 8.25
N ILE A 307 -7.80 4.60 8.48
CA ILE A 307 -6.77 5.52 8.98
C ILE A 307 -6.43 6.57 7.92
N ALA A 308 -6.20 6.19 6.66
CA ALA A 308 -5.88 7.14 5.60
C ALA A 308 -7.01 8.16 5.38
N THR A 309 -8.28 7.71 5.39
CA THR A 309 -9.48 8.57 5.29
C THR A 309 -9.56 9.55 6.45
N PHE A 310 -9.36 9.08 7.68
CA PHE A 310 -9.36 9.92 8.88
C PHE A 310 -8.20 10.95 8.86
N ILE A 311 -7.01 10.52 8.50
CA ILE A 311 -5.82 11.38 8.45
C ILE A 311 -5.96 12.45 7.35
N ALA A 312 -6.59 12.12 6.21
CA ALA A 312 -6.93 13.11 5.20
C ALA A 312 -7.90 14.17 5.77
N ALA A 313 -8.94 13.76 6.50
CA ALA A 313 -9.83 14.69 7.19
C ALA A 313 -9.08 15.54 8.24
N ALA A 314 -8.17 14.95 9.01
CA ALA A 314 -7.35 15.67 9.97
C ALA A 314 -6.40 16.67 9.29
N TYR A 315 -5.90 16.37 8.10
CA TYR A 315 -5.16 17.34 7.30
C TYR A 315 -6.04 18.51 6.84
N ILE A 316 -7.27 18.23 6.43
CA ILE A 316 -8.25 19.29 6.12
C ILE A 316 -8.51 20.18 7.36
N GLU A 317 -8.56 19.61 8.58
CA GLU A 317 -8.63 20.38 9.83
C GLU A 317 -7.41 21.30 10.00
N HIS A 318 -6.21 20.74 9.84
CA HIS A 318 -4.95 21.50 9.93
C HIS A 318 -4.92 22.68 8.96
N ARG A 319 -5.38 22.47 7.75
CA ARG A 319 -5.28 23.44 6.66
C ARG A 319 -6.41 24.48 6.64
N PHE A 320 -7.64 24.07 6.97
CA PHE A 320 -8.85 24.89 6.81
C PHE A 320 -9.71 25.00 8.08
N GLY A 321 -9.25 24.43 9.18
CA GLY A 321 -9.89 24.54 10.51
C GLY A 321 -11.00 23.51 10.77
N ARG A 322 -11.44 23.49 12.02
CA ARG A 322 -12.39 22.51 12.57
C ARG A 322 -13.69 22.39 11.78
N ALA A 323 -14.24 23.50 11.28
CA ALA A 323 -15.49 23.47 10.51
C ALA A 323 -15.35 22.67 9.19
N ALA A 324 -14.21 22.75 8.53
CA ALA A 324 -13.94 21.96 7.32
C ALA A 324 -13.80 20.47 7.65
N TYR A 325 -13.07 20.15 8.72
CA TYR A 325 -12.99 18.78 9.24
C TYR A 325 -14.35 18.18 9.54
N MET A 326 -15.20 18.90 10.28
CA MET A 326 -16.52 18.40 10.68
C MET A 326 -17.39 18.12 9.46
N ARG A 327 -17.34 18.94 8.41
CA ARG A 327 -18.06 18.63 7.15
C ARG A 327 -17.63 17.28 6.55
N THR A 328 -16.33 17.02 6.49
CA THR A 328 -15.81 15.73 5.98
C THR A 328 -16.26 14.56 6.86
N ILE A 329 -16.20 14.69 8.18
CA ILE A 329 -16.64 13.65 9.13
C ILE A 329 -18.15 13.43 9.06
N GLU A 330 -18.94 14.49 8.91
CA GLU A 330 -20.40 14.41 8.76
C GLU A 330 -20.80 13.72 7.45
N GLU A 331 -20.05 13.92 6.36
CA GLU A 331 -20.25 13.17 5.11
C GLU A 331 -19.96 11.67 5.29
N ASN A 332 -18.85 11.32 5.92
CA ASN A 332 -18.53 9.92 6.25
C ASN A 332 -19.61 9.30 7.15
N HIS A 333 -20.06 10.03 8.18
CA HIS A 333 -21.13 9.57 9.06
C HIS A 333 -22.45 9.38 8.28
N ALA A 334 -22.82 10.33 7.44
CA ALA A 334 -24.06 10.24 6.65
C ALA A 334 -24.02 9.04 5.68
N ASN A 335 -22.86 8.75 5.06
CA ASN A 335 -22.69 7.58 4.22
C ASN A 335 -22.78 6.29 5.03
N TYR A 336 -22.15 6.22 6.19
CA TYR A 336 -22.28 5.09 7.13
C TYR A 336 -23.74 4.88 7.56
N GLU A 337 -24.46 5.92 7.96
CA GLU A 337 -25.87 5.82 8.39
C GLU A 337 -26.80 5.33 7.26
N LYS A 338 -26.55 5.73 6.01
CA LYS A 338 -27.28 5.16 4.86
C LYS A 338 -27.08 3.65 4.74
N MET A 339 -25.86 3.17 4.92
CA MET A 339 -25.56 1.74 4.91
C MET A 339 -26.20 1.01 6.09
N ARG A 340 -26.12 1.60 7.28
CA ARG A 340 -26.76 1.05 8.49
C ARG A 340 -28.27 0.96 8.37
N ALA A 341 -28.92 2.01 7.89
CA ALA A 341 -30.37 2.03 7.65
C ALA A 341 -30.81 1.03 6.58
N ALA A 342 -29.95 0.71 5.63
CA ALA A 342 -30.20 -0.34 4.61
C ALA A 342 -29.91 -1.77 5.15
N GLY A 343 -29.59 -1.96 6.42
CA GLY A 343 -29.26 -3.24 7.01
C GLY A 343 -27.92 -3.84 6.54
N LYS A 344 -27.01 -3.00 6.04
CA LYS A 344 -25.71 -3.40 5.50
C LYS A 344 -24.54 -3.11 6.44
N ASP A 345 -24.82 -2.71 7.69
CA ASP A 345 -23.75 -2.52 8.67
C ASP A 345 -23.08 -3.84 9.04
N LYS A 346 -21.75 -3.81 9.08
CA LYS A 346 -20.90 -4.96 9.41
C LYS A 346 -19.79 -4.54 10.35
N SER A 347 -19.16 -5.53 10.99
CA SER A 347 -17.88 -5.39 11.66
C SER A 347 -16.83 -4.79 10.70
N LEU A 348 -15.98 -3.90 11.18
CA LEU A 348 -14.82 -3.42 10.40
C LEU A 348 -13.75 -4.49 10.24
N VAL A 349 -13.66 -5.45 11.16
CA VAL A 349 -12.91 -6.69 10.98
C VAL A 349 -13.82 -7.67 10.26
N PHE A 350 -13.63 -7.78 8.96
CA PHE A 350 -14.55 -8.47 8.07
C PHE A 350 -13.90 -9.71 7.45
N PRO A 351 -14.33 -10.93 7.78
CA PRO A 351 -13.64 -12.16 7.40
C PRO A 351 -13.79 -12.56 5.93
N ASP A 352 -14.75 -11.99 5.20
CA ASP A 352 -15.01 -12.34 3.79
C ASP A 352 -14.66 -11.16 2.85
N TRP A 353 -13.38 -10.85 2.74
CA TRP A 353 -12.88 -9.82 1.83
C TRP A 353 -12.49 -10.34 0.45
N LEU A 354 -12.69 -11.64 0.17
CA LEU A 354 -12.39 -12.23 -1.15
C LEU A 354 -13.29 -11.66 -2.25
N HIS A 355 -14.54 -11.33 -1.90
CA HIS A 355 -15.53 -10.77 -2.82
C HIS A 355 -16.26 -9.56 -2.21
N PRO A 356 -15.55 -8.45 -1.89
CA PRO A 356 -16.16 -7.30 -1.23
C PRO A 356 -17.16 -6.64 -2.16
N THR A 357 -18.33 -6.32 -1.63
CA THR A 357 -19.31 -5.47 -2.33
C THR A 357 -18.82 -4.01 -2.32
N ARG A 358 -19.50 -3.16 -3.08
CA ARG A 358 -19.24 -1.71 -3.01
C ARG A 358 -19.48 -1.17 -1.60
N GLU A 359 -20.52 -1.65 -0.94
CA GLU A 359 -20.89 -1.27 0.42
C GLU A 359 -19.83 -1.71 1.45
N ASP A 360 -19.27 -2.90 1.29
CA ASP A 360 -18.17 -3.38 2.16
C ASP A 360 -16.96 -2.44 2.05
N ARG A 361 -16.63 -1.99 0.84
CA ARG A 361 -15.56 -1.01 0.63
C ARG A 361 -15.90 0.33 1.30
N MET A 362 -17.09 0.87 1.07
CA MET A 362 -17.52 2.13 1.71
C MET A 362 -17.48 2.05 3.23
N LEU A 363 -17.79 0.89 3.84
CA LEU A 363 -17.72 0.74 5.30
C LEU A 363 -16.30 0.92 5.83
N VAL A 364 -15.28 0.35 5.21
CA VAL A 364 -13.90 0.48 5.72
C VAL A 364 -13.37 1.90 5.61
N TYR A 365 -13.83 2.67 4.64
CA TYR A 365 -13.52 4.10 4.48
C TYR A 365 -14.36 4.97 5.42
N ASP A 366 -15.67 5.04 5.19
CA ASP A 366 -16.57 5.98 5.83
C ASP A 366 -16.79 5.66 7.33
N LYS A 367 -17.18 4.42 7.64
CA LYS A 367 -17.31 3.97 9.04
C LYS A 367 -15.96 3.94 9.73
N GLY A 368 -14.90 3.49 9.04
CA GLY A 368 -13.55 3.46 9.59
C GLY A 368 -13.09 4.84 10.06
N ALA A 369 -13.22 5.87 9.22
CA ALA A 369 -12.86 7.24 9.56
C ALA A 369 -13.76 7.83 10.67
N TYR A 370 -15.07 7.56 10.61
CA TYR A 370 -15.99 8.01 11.65
C TYR A 370 -15.68 7.37 13.01
N VAL A 371 -15.37 6.08 13.06
CA VAL A 371 -14.97 5.38 14.29
C VAL A 371 -13.67 5.97 14.86
N LEU A 372 -12.71 6.33 14.03
CA LEU A 372 -11.48 7.00 14.48
C LEU A 372 -11.76 8.41 15.01
N HIS A 373 -12.73 9.14 14.43
CA HIS A 373 -13.19 10.40 14.99
C HIS A 373 -13.78 10.21 16.38
N LEU A 374 -14.69 9.24 16.55
CA LEU A 374 -15.27 8.92 17.86
C LEU A 374 -14.22 8.50 18.89
N LEU A 375 -13.22 7.73 18.45
CA LEU A 375 -12.10 7.32 19.30
C LEU A 375 -11.24 8.54 19.74
N ARG A 376 -11.04 9.52 18.85
CA ARG A 376 -10.35 10.78 19.16
C ARG A 376 -11.12 11.58 20.21
N GLU A 377 -12.45 11.65 20.10
CA GLU A 377 -13.31 12.32 21.11
C GLU A 377 -13.29 11.55 22.46
N GLU A 378 -13.34 10.22 22.46
CA GLU A 378 -13.31 9.37 23.66
C GLU A 378 -11.98 9.49 24.42
N MET A 379 -10.85 9.45 23.71
CA MET A 379 -9.51 9.49 24.31
C MET A 379 -9.03 10.92 24.60
N GLY A 380 -9.56 11.90 23.88
CA GLY A 380 -9.04 13.26 23.79
C GLY A 380 -7.79 13.39 22.92
N GLU A 381 -7.58 14.59 22.41
CA GLU A 381 -6.55 14.94 21.41
C GLU A 381 -5.18 14.34 21.70
N ARG A 382 -4.65 14.60 22.88
CA ARG A 382 -3.28 14.21 23.22
C ARG A 382 -3.09 12.69 23.26
N ALA A 383 -4.01 11.98 23.88
CA ALA A 383 -3.91 10.53 24.02
C ALA A 383 -4.09 9.84 22.66
N PHE A 384 -5.05 10.28 21.86
CA PHE A 384 -5.28 9.74 20.51
C PHE A 384 -4.05 9.87 19.62
N TRP A 385 -3.50 11.07 19.48
CA TRP A 385 -2.31 11.28 18.62
C TRP A 385 -1.06 10.57 19.13
N ASN A 386 -0.92 10.44 20.46
CA ASN A 386 0.17 9.64 21.04
C ASN A 386 -0.02 8.15 20.73
N GLY A 387 -1.24 7.63 20.81
CA GLY A 387 -1.56 6.25 20.45
C GLY A 387 -1.26 5.94 18.98
N LEU A 388 -1.69 6.82 18.08
CA LEU A 388 -1.42 6.66 16.65
C LEU A 388 0.09 6.70 16.34
N ARG A 389 0.85 7.62 16.99
CA ARG A 389 2.32 7.65 16.89
C ARG A 389 2.96 6.36 17.39
N LEU A 390 2.53 5.90 18.56
CA LEU A 390 3.03 4.67 19.17
C LEU A 390 2.78 3.46 18.27
N PHE A 391 1.58 3.33 17.75
CA PHE A 391 1.21 2.30 16.78
C PHE A 391 2.11 2.34 15.54
N THR A 392 2.23 3.52 14.93
CA THR A 392 3.03 3.69 13.71
C THR A 392 4.51 3.38 13.95
N GLN A 393 5.11 3.90 15.02
CA GLN A 393 6.51 3.67 15.35
C GLN A 393 6.84 2.20 15.60
N ARG A 394 5.97 1.48 16.33
CA ARG A 394 6.16 0.06 16.65
C ARG A 394 6.04 -0.85 15.44
N HIS A 395 5.20 -0.47 14.51
CA HIS A 395 4.81 -1.34 13.41
C HIS A 395 5.29 -0.83 12.04
N PHE A 396 6.12 0.19 11.99
CA PHE A 396 6.68 0.69 10.74
C PHE A 396 7.48 -0.39 10.02
N GLY A 397 7.15 -0.67 8.76
CA GLY A 397 7.70 -1.75 7.95
C GLY A 397 7.08 -3.13 8.22
N LYS A 398 6.06 -3.22 9.09
CA LYS A 398 5.43 -4.49 9.49
C LYS A 398 4.00 -4.63 9.00
N SER A 399 3.49 -5.85 9.10
CA SER A 399 2.08 -6.18 8.91
C SER A 399 1.39 -6.29 10.27
N VAL A 400 0.16 -5.75 10.37
CA VAL A 400 -0.58 -5.53 11.61
C VAL A 400 -1.99 -6.10 11.58
N VAL A 401 -2.54 -6.34 12.75
CA VAL A 401 -3.94 -6.65 12.98
C VAL A 401 -4.61 -5.58 13.84
N THR A 402 -5.92 -5.60 13.94
CA THR A 402 -6.68 -4.63 14.73
C THR A 402 -6.25 -4.60 16.19
N GLU A 403 -5.87 -5.75 16.75
CA GLU A 403 -5.42 -5.89 18.14
C GLU A 403 -4.11 -5.11 18.41
N ASP A 404 -3.23 -5.00 17.42
CA ASP A 404 -2.00 -4.19 17.54
C ASP A 404 -2.34 -2.69 17.67
N PHE A 405 -3.35 -2.24 16.92
CA PHE A 405 -3.86 -0.87 17.01
C PHE A 405 -4.52 -0.61 18.36
N VAL A 406 -5.42 -1.53 18.81
CA VAL A 406 -6.08 -1.45 20.11
C VAL A 406 -5.06 -1.34 21.25
N ALA A 407 -4.04 -2.21 21.27
CA ALA A 407 -3.03 -2.22 22.31
C ALA A 407 -2.27 -0.88 22.39
N ALA A 408 -1.91 -0.28 21.25
CA ALA A 408 -1.23 1.02 21.22
C ALA A 408 -2.14 2.16 21.72
N MET A 409 -3.44 2.13 21.36
CA MET A 409 -4.41 3.13 21.80
C MET A 409 -4.71 3.02 23.29
N GLU A 410 -4.90 1.80 23.85
CA GLU A 410 -5.10 1.57 25.27
C GLU A 410 -3.89 2.01 26.11
N GLU A 411 -2.68 1.71 25.65
CA GLU A 411 -1.46 2.16 26.33
C GLU A 411 -1.37 3.69 26.40
N ALA A 412 -1.65 4.37 25.29
CA ALA A 412 -1.64 5.83 25.26
C ALA A 412 -2.78 6.47 26.06
N ASN A 413 -3.92 5.79 26.12
CA ASN A 413 -5.10 6.23 26.87
C ASN A 413 -4.97 6.00 28.38
N GLY A 414 -4.17 5.01 28.81
CA GLY A 414 -4.05 4.57 30.20
C GLY A 414 -5.30 3.88 30.75
N LYS A 415 -6.27 3.54 29.89
CA LYS A 415 -7.53 2.85 30.21
C LYS A 415 -7.90 1.88 29.10
N SER A 416 -8.68 0.85 29.46
CA SER A 416 -9.22 -0.07 28.46
C SER A 416 -10.21 0.62 27.52
N LEU A 417 -10.12 0.29 26.25
CA LEU A 417 -11.02 0.70 25.17
C LEU A 417 -11.85 -0.49 24.65
N LYS A 418 -11.85 -1.62 25.39
CA LYS A 418 -12.48 -2.87 24.98
C LYS A 418 -13.94 -2.68 24.56
N ASP A 419 -14.72 -1.96 25.36
CA ASP A 419 -16.15 -1.75 25.09
C ASP A 419 -16.36 -0.87 23.85
N PHE A 420 -15.50 0.14 23.66
CA PHE A 420 -15.51 0.96 22.46
C PHE A 420 -15.28 0.11 21.20
N PHE A 421 -14.19 -0.69 21.17
CA PHE A 421 -13.88 -1.53 20.03
C PHE A 421 -14.89 -2.65 19.84
N ALA A 422 -15.41 -3.26 20.92
CA ALA A 422 -16.48 -4.24 20.83
C ALA A 422 -17.70 -3.69 20.10
N LYS A 423 -18.13 -2.48 20.49
CA LYS A 423 -19.29 -1.82 19.89
C LYS A 423 -19.07 -1.39 18.44
N TRP A 424 -17.99 -0.66 18.17
CA TRP A 424 -17.82 0.06 16.91
C TRP A 424 -17.07 -0.71 15.83
N VAL A 425 -16.09 -1.53 16.22
CA VAL A 425 -15.23 -2.27 15.30
C VAL A 425 -15.71 -3.70 15.10
N TYR A 426 -16.08 -4.40 16.17
CA TYR A 426 -16.47 -5.81 16.09
C TYR A 426 -17.99 -6.04 16.10
N LEU A 427 -18.81 -5.02 16.32
CA LEU A 427 -20.27 -5.10 16.46
C LEU A 427 -20.72 -6.20 17.45
N ARG A 428 -20.01 -6.32 18.57
CA ARG A 428 -20.36 -7.21 19.67
C ARG A 428 -21.21 -6.45 20.70
N SER A 429 -22.35 -7.02 21.04
CA SER A 429 -23.22 -6.49 22.09
C SER A 429 -22.65 -6.77 23.48
#